data_21a95c7e79c6009a47dfe6d20877b950
#
_entry.id   21a95c7e79c6009a47dfe6d20877b950
#
_cell.length_a   1.000
_cell.length_b   1.000
_cell.length_c   1.000
_cell.angle_alpha   90.00
_cell.angle_beta   90.00
_cell.angle_gamma   90.00
#
_symmetry.space_group_name_H-M   'P 1'
#
loop_
_entity.id
_entity.type
_entity.pdbx_description
1 polymer ?
#
loop_
_entity_poly.entity_id
_entity_poly.type
_entity_poly.pdbx_seq_one_letter_code
_entity_poly.pdbx_strand_id
1 'polypeptide(L)'
;MSTANHYRPEPSPRESGDAASAGSSGGSMGPETQMLNLKILQNLAQNNIYRDERSKEGVRALEKSLLGDGSRYTPSQAAELAGIPLEAARRIWRNMGFPDIAPNVPYFTDTDVRMLADLRALDDEGTIRMEYVVSLVRAEGQLTDRTVAWQIEALVHNIMVTEDVDDNEARRKLLLDFPRYLEALEHLAVYAYRRQMYAGILRLGLRENSATSSGIAHLPLVRGVGFVDLVSYTSLVRNLDAAALSQLINHFEQSCLDVIAPLGGRIIKTLGDEVFFLTETPDAIAEISLQLSEKIGADPQLPDVRVAFIWGEVLANRGDVYGSSVNLASRLVSLAEPGTVLTDNETANTLRQVGNHYTLTSQGTRNVRSFGNVDPVAVTRRAHYTMEINLS
;
A
#
# COMPACT_ATOMS: atom_id res chain seq x y z
N MET A 1 36.23 44.40 36.96
CA MET A 1 35.71 45.67 36.41
C MET A 1 35.23 45.31 35.03
N SER A 2 33.95 44.96 34.90
CA SER A 2 32.81 45.79 34.48
C SER A 2 32.95 46.17 33.00
N THR A 3 32.09 45.84 32.11
CA THR A 3 30.61 46.09 32.09
C THR A 3 29.95 45.24 31.00
N ALA A 4 28.86 44.61 31.38
CA ALA A 4 27.87 44.03 30.46
C ALA A 4 27.15 45.13 29.67
N ASN A 5 26.89 44.91 28.39
CA ASN A 5 25.99 45.76 27.62
C ASN A 5 24.78 44.94 27.14
N HIS A 6 23.64 45.17 27.77
CA HIS A 6 22.33 44.63 27.41
C HIS A 6 21.79 45.36 26.19
N TYR A 7 21.54 44.68 25.10
CA TYR A 7 20.73 45.19 24.01
C TYR A 7 19.32 44.63 24.12
N ARG A 8 18.36 45.53 24.41
CA ARG A 8 16.93 45.31 24.38
C ARG A 8 16.40 45.89 23.06
N PRO A 9 15.70 45.19 22.20
CA PRO A 9 14.94 45.84 21.13
C PRO A 9 13.55 46.25 21.62
N GLU A 10 13.14 47.44 21.19
CA GLU A 10 11.83 48.02 21.39
C GLU A 10 10.73 47.33 20.56
N PRO A 11 9.47 47.35 20.99
CA PRO A 11 8.37 46.73 20.23
C PRO A 11 7.84 47.68 19.16
N SER A 12 7.72 47.22 17.93
CA SER A 12 7.05 47.87 16.83
C SER A 12 5.52 47.76 16.91
N PRO A 13 4.75 48.61 16.27
CA PRO A 13 3.30 48.79 16.53
C PRO A 13 2.44 47.69 15.90
N ARG A 14 1.34 47.41 16.59
CA ARG A 14 0.30 46.45 16.17
C ARG A 14 -0.46 46.99 14.96
N GLU A 15 -0.40 46.27 13.86
CA GLU A 15 -1.42 46.30 12.82
C GLU A 15 -2.48 45.23 13.12
N SER A 16 -3.71 45.69 13.28
CA SER A 16 -4.90 44.87 13.38
C SER A 16 -5.26 44.33 12.02
N GLY A 17 -5.07 43.02 11.85
CA GLY A 17 -5.55 42.28 10.68
C GLY A 17 -6.13 40.95 11.16
N ASP A 18 -7.44 40.82 11.02
CA ASP A 18 -8.20 39.60 11.26
C ASP A 18 -7.65 38.47 10.41
N ALA A 19 -6.90 37.54 11.02
CA ALA A 19 -6.56 36.27 10.43
C ALA A 19 -7.38 35.18 11.14
N ALA A 20 -8.43 34.74 10.49
CA ALA A 20 -9.22 33.61 10.90
C ALA A 20 -8.32 32.40 11.10
N SER A 21 -8.19 31.95 12.32
CA SER A 21 -7.54 30.70 12.70
C SER A 21 -8.36 29.51 12.13
N ALA A 22 -7.89 28.92 11.04
CA ALA A 22 -8.33 27.61 10.61
C ALA A 22 -7.80 26.58 11.61
N GLY A 23 -8.50 26.41 12.71
CA GLY A 23 -8.32 25.29 13.61
C GLY A 23 -8.72 24.00 12.88
N SER A 24 -7.79 23.08 12.69
CA SER A 24 -8.06 21.71 12.28
C SER A 24 -8.84 21.01 13.41
N SER A 25 -10.13 21.27 13.49
CA SER A 25 -11.04 20.43 14.27
C SER A 25 -11.30 19.17 13.46
N GLY A 26 -10.64 18.09 13.81
CA GLY A 26 -11.07 16.74 13.50
C GLY A 26 -12.41 16.45 14.18
N GLY A 27 -13.46 17.17 13.77
CA GLY A 27 -14.82 16.95 14.21
C GLY A 27 -15.31 15.62 13.63
N SER A 28 -15.61 14.65 14.49
CA SER A 28 -16.41 13.51 14.11
C SER A 28 -17.70 14.02 13.45
N MET A 29 -17.93 13.63 12.20
CA MET A 29 -19.19 13.91 11.52
C MET A 29 -20.33 13.43 12.41
N GLY A 30 -21.31 14.28 12.66
CA GLY A 30 -22.47 13.93 13.47
C GLY A 30 -23.26 12.76 12.84
N PRO A 31 -24.03 12.00 13.63
CA PRO A 31 -24.77 10.83 13.15
C PRO A 31 -25.72 11.14 11.98
N GLU A 32 -26.24 12.36 11.88
CA GLU A 32 -27.07 12.79 10.76
C GLU A 32 -26.28 12.89 9.43
N THR A 33 -25.04 13.35 9.47
CA THR A 33 -24.17 13.47 8.29
C THR A 33 -23.70 12.09 7.81
N GLN A 34 -23.46 11.16 8.74
CA GLN A 34 -23.08 9.77 8.42
C GLN A 34 -24.25 8.99 7.82
N MET A 35 -25.46 9.17 8.36
CA MET A 35 -26.69 8.60 7.79
C MET A 35 -26.99 9.18 6.40
N LEU A 36 -26.64 10.44 6.18
CA LEU A 36 -26.77 11.10 4.89
C LEU A 36 -25.82 10.47 3.86
N ASN A 37 -24.57 10.15 4.21
CA ASN A 37 -23.60 9.52 3.32
C ASN A 37 -24.01 8.10 2.91
N LEU A 38 -24.47 7.27 3.84
CA LEU A 38 -24.98 5.94 3.49
C LEU A 38 -26.23 6.03 2.60
N LYS A 39 -27.17 6.92 2.92
CA LYS A 39 -28.35 7.18 2.07
C LYS A 39 -27.96 7.78 0.72
N ILE A 40 -26.93 8.63 0.65
CA ILE A 40 -26.41 9.17 -0.61
C ILE A 40 -25.84 8.04 -1.45
N LEU A 41 -25.00 7.15 -0.91
CA LEU A 41 -24.46 6.00 -1.64
C LEU A 41 -25.57 5.05 -2.10
N GLN A 42 -26.53 4.73 -1.24
CA GLN A 42 -27.69 3.93 -1.58
C GLN A 42 -28.58 4.62 -2.64
N ASN A 43 -28.82 5.94 -2.52
CA ASN A 43 -29.60 6.71 -3.48
C ASN A 43 -28.84 6.92 -4.80
N LEU A 44 -27.51 7.13 -4.78
CA LEU A 44 -26.69 7.23 -5.99
C LEU A 44 -26.65 5.88 -6.72
N ALA A 45 -26.49 4.79 -5.97
CA ALA A 45 -26.60 3.46 -6.52
C ALA A 45 -28.00 3.20 -7.11
N GLN A 46 -29.07 3.53 -6.39
CA GLN A 46 -30.45 3.32 -6.84
C GLN A 46 -30.87 4.25 -7.99
N ASN A 47 -30.34 5.46 -8.06
CA ASN A 47 -30.78 6.45 -9.04
C ASN A 47 -29.99 6.45 -10.36
N ASN A 48 -28.73 6.00 -10.36
CA ASN A 48 -27.88 6.03 -11.56
C ASN A 48 -27.79 4.68 -12.29
N ILE A 49 -27.50 3.59 -11.59
CA ILE A 49 -27.25 2.28 -12.22
C ILE A 49 -28.45 1.35 -12.06
N TYR A 50 -29.26 1.53 -11.00
CA TYR A 50 -30.31 0.58 -10.60
C TYR A 50 -31.73 1.13 -10.85
N ARG A 51 -31.96 1.80 -11.99
CA ARG A 51 -33.27 2.38 -12.33
C ARG A 51 -34.34 1.34 -12.65
N ASP A 52 -33.95 0.21 -13.18
CA ASP A 52 -34.87 -0.86 -13.58
C ASP A 52 -34.97 -1.96 -12.50
N GLU A 53 -36.10 -2.66 -12.48
CA GLU A 53 -36.41 -3.71 -11.50
C GLU A 53 -35.40 -4.88 -11.58
N ARG A 54 -34.85 -5.19 -12.76
CA ARG A 54 -33.88 -6.26 -12.96
C ARG A 54 -32.56 -5.94 -12.26
N SER A 55 -32.09 -4.70 -12.33
CA SER A 55 -30.88 -4.26 -11.62
C SER A 55 -31.09 -4.27 -10.10
N LYS A 56 -32.27 -3.86 -9.61
CA LYS A 56 -32.61 -3.95 -8.18
C LYS A 56 -32.65 -5.39 -7.67
N GLU A 57 -33.19 -6.29 -8.48
CA GLU A 57 -33.23 -7.73 -8.18
C GLU A 57 -31.80 -8.32 -8.16
N GLY A 58 -30.94 -7.92 -9.10
CA GLY A 58 -29.52 -8.26 -9.13
C GLY A 58 -28.78 -7.83 -7.85
N VAL A 59 -29.00 -6.59 -7.37
CA VAL A 59 -28.41 -6.11 -6.11
C VAL A 59 -28.86 -6.95 -4.92
N ARG A 60 -30.16 -7.29 -4.83
CA ARG A 60 -30.66 -8.13 -3.74
C ARG A 60 -30.08 -9.54 -3.79
N ALA A 61 -29.97 -10.12 -5.00
CA ALA A 61 -29.36 -11.43 -5.20
C ALA A 61 -27.87 -11.40 -4.79
N LEU A 62 -27.14 -10.35 -5.16
CA LEU A 62 -25.75 -10.14 -4.79
C LEU A 62 -25.60 -9.95 -3.28
N GLU A 63 -26.43 -9.12 -2.65
CA GLU A 63 -26.41 -8.92 -1.19
C GLU A 63 -26.62 -10.26 -0.46
N LYS A 64 -27.61 -11.04 -0.90
CA LYS A 64 -27.86 -12.38 -0.36
C LYS A 64 -26.67 -13.32 -0.55
N SER A 65 -26.02 -13.28 -1.70
CA SER A 65 -24.85 -14.12 -2.00
C SER A 65 -23.63 -13.76 -1.15
N LEU A 66 -23.38 -12.46 -0.95
CA LEU A 66 -22.22 -11.96 -0.21
C LEU A 66 -22.43 -11.96 1.33
N LEU A 67 -23.60 -11.53 1.78
CA LEU A 67 -23.87 -11.28 3.20
C LEU A 67 -24.84 -12.29 3.83
N GLY A 68 -25.39 -13.19 3.01
CA GLY A 68 -26.39 -14.18 3.44
C GLY A 68 -27.81 -13.61 3.49
N ASP A 69 -28.79 -14.52 3.63
CA ASP A 69 -30.25 -14.25 3.67
C ASP A 69 -30.78 -14.27 5.13
N GLY A 70 -29.88 -14.09 6.10
CA GLY A 70 -30.18 -14.22 7.51
C GLY A 70 -30.78 -12.96 8.14
N SER A 71 -30.90 -13.00 9.45
CA SER A 71 -31.39 -11.89 10.26
C SER A 71 -30.54 -10.64 10.07
N ARG A 72 -31.17 -9.49 10.25
CA ARG A 72 -30.50 -8.21 10.29
C ARG A 72 -30.54 -7.66 11.73
N TYR A 73 -29.40 -7.22 12.21
CA TYR A 73 -29.22 -6.74 13.58
C TYR A 73 -28.85 -5.26 13.58
N THR A 74 -29.35 -4.53 14.56
CA THR A 74 -28.82 -3.21 14.89
C THR A 74 -27.40 -3.33 15.43
N PRO A 75 -26.59 -2.24 15.43
CA PRO A 75 -25.25 -2.26 16.01
C PRO A 75 -25.21 -2.82 17.45
N SER A 76 -26.21 -2.44 18.28
CA SER A 76 -26.30 -2.90 19.66
C SER A 76 -26.61 -4.40 19.77
N GLN A 77 -27.56 -4.88 18.96
CA GLN A 77 -27.90 -6.31 18.93
C GLN A 77 -26.75 -7.17 18.44
N ALA A 78 -26.05 -6.76 17.38
CA ALA A 78 -24.89 -7.51 16.88
C ALA A 78 -23.76 -7.57 17.91
N ALA A 79 -23.47 -6.47 18.61
CA ALA A 79 -22.47 -6.42 19.66
C ALA A 79 -22.86 -7.31 20.87
N GLU A 80 -24.13 -7.27 21.29
CA GLU A 80 -24.67 -8.09 22.37
C GLU A 80 -24.59 -9.60 22.05
N LEU A 81 -25.02 -10.00 20.85
CA LEU A 81 -24.95 -11.38 20.39
C LEU A 81 -23.51 -11.90 20.30
N ALA A 82 -22.57 -11.05 19.87
CA ALA A 82 -21.15 -11.37 19.85
C ALA A 82 -20.51 -11.33 21.26
N GLY A 83 -21.21 -10.76 22.25
CA GLY A 83 -20.74 -10.65 23.63
C GLY A 83 -19.61 -9.63 23.82
N ILE A 84 -19.54 -8.59 23.00
CA ILE A 84 -18.55 -7.51 23.12
C ILE A 84 -19.24 -6.16 23.40
N PRO A 85 -18.56 -5.21 24.06
CA PRO A 85 -19.08 -3.85 24.21
C PRO A 85 -19.35 -3.17 22.86
N LEU A 86 -20.47 -2.46 22.73
CA LEU A 86 -20.84 -1.75 21.49
C LEU A 86 -19.73 -0.83 20.97
N GLU A 87 -19.03 -0.14 21.85
CA GLU A 87 -17.93 0.74 21.44
C GLU A 87 -16.72 -0.02 20.88
N ALA A 88 -16.48 -1.24 21.35
CA ALA A 88 -15.47 -2.12 20.77
C ALA A 88 -15.89 -2.60 19.38
N ALA A 89 -17.15 -3.03 19.20
CA ALA A 89 -17.70 -3.38 17.89
C ALA A 89 -17.60 -2.24 16.90
N ARG A 90 -18.04 -1.03 17.28
CA ARG A 90 -17.93 0.18 16.45
C ARG A 90 -16.50 0.50 16.06
N ARG A 91 -15.55 0.34 16.98
CA ARG A 91 -14.13 0.54 16.71
C ARG A 91 -13.60 -0.48 15.69
N ILE A 92 -14.02 -1.74 15.76
CA ILE A 92 -13.69 -2.79 14.80
C ILE A 92 -14.23 -2.40 13.42
N TRP A 93 -15.52 -2.12 13.28
CA TRP A 93 -16.16 -1.79 12.01
C TRP A 93 -15.55 -0.53 11.35
N ARG A 94 -15.29 0.52 12.12
CA ARG A 94 -14.61 1.74 11.62
C ARG A 94 -13.19 1.45 11.12
N ASN A 95 -12.47 0.56 11.78
CA ASN A 95 -11.13 0.17 11.33
C ASN A 95 -11.14 -0.74 10.10
N MET A 96 -12.24 -1.45 9.84
CA MET A 96 -12.48 -2.11 8.54
C MET A 96 -12.84 -1.14 7.40
N GLY A 97 -13.08 0.11 7.70
CA GLY A 97 -13.54 1.10 6.71
C GLY A 97 -15.06 1.18 6.56
N PHE A 98 -15.82 0.48 7.39
CA PHE A 98 -17.28 0.50 7.31
C PHE A 98 -17.85 1.78 7.93
N PRO A 99 -18.96 2.30 7.36
CA PRO A 99 -19.61 3.50 7.89
C PRO A 99 -20.22 3.24 9.27
N ASP A 100 -20.31 4.27 10.08
CA ASP A 100 -21.08 4.20 11.33
C ASP A 100 -22.57 4.08 11.01
N ILE A 101 -23.19 3.02 11.49
CA ILE A 101 -24.63 2.76 11.30
C ILE A 101 -25.41 3.33 12.50
N ALA A 102 -26.53 4.01 12.20
CA ALA A 102 -27.41 4.55 13.25
C ALA A 102 -27.89 3.44 14.19
N PRO A 103 -28.05 3.74 15.50
CA PRO A 103 -28.29 2.74 16.54
C PRO A 103 -29.52 1.83 16.34
N ASN A 104 -30.53 2.34 15.59
CA ASN A 104 -31.80 1.66 15.37
C ASN A 104 -31.95 1.07 13.96
N VAL A 105 -30.89 1.10 13.13
CA VAL A 105 -30.93 0.56 11.77
C VAL A 105 -30.43 -0.88 11.77
N PRO A 106 -31.26 -1.87 11.38
CA PRO A 106 -30.84 -3.25 11.23
C PRO A 106 -30.00 -3.38 9.94
N TYR A 107 -28.70 -3.56 10.11
CA TYR A 107 -27.72 -3.59 9.02
C TYR A 107 -26.83 -4.84 9.06
N PHE A 108 -26.41 -5.24 10.24
CA PHE A 108 -25.45 -6.33 10.45
C PHE A 108 -26.10 -7.70 10.32
N THR A 109 -25.33 -8.68 9.88
CA THR A 109 -25.78 -10.04 9.59
C THR A 109 -25.24 -11.03 10.61
N ASP A 110 -25.68 -12.29 10.51
CA ASP A 110 -25.11 -13.39 11.31
C ASP A 110 -23.60 -13.58 11.08
N THR A 111 -23.11 -13.22 9.87
CA THR A 111 -21.68 -13.27 9.54
C THR A 111 -20.90 -12.20 10.29
N ASP A 112 -21.45 -11.00 10.42
CA ASP A 112 -20.85 -9.93 11.21
C ASP A 112 -20.77 -10.31 12.70
N VAL A 113 -21.85 -10.90 13.23
CA VAL A 113 -21.89 -11.39 14.64
C VAL A 113 -20.83 -12.46 14.87
N ARG A 114 -20.74 -13.45 13.98
CA ARG A 114 -19.72 -14.52 14.08
C ARG A 114 -18.30 -13.95 14.03
N MET A 115 -18.00 -13.04 13.09
CA MET A 115 -16.68 -12.43 12.99
C MET A 115 -16.31 -11.68 14.28
N LEU A 116 -17.23 -10.91 14.85
CA LEU A 116 -16.98 -10.25 16.13
C LEU A 116 -16.74 -11.24 17.27
N ALA A 117 -17.50 -12.35 17.31
CA ALA A 117 -17.33 -13.41 18.32
C ALA A 117 -15.98 -14.13 18.17
N ASP A 118 -15.53 -14.40 16.94
CA ASP A 118 -14.23 -15.01 16.66
C ASP A 118 -13.08 -14.10 17.13
N LEU A 119 -13.18 -12.78 16.85
CA LEU A 119 -12.18 -11.80 17.32
C LEU A 119 -12.16 -11.69 18.85
N ARG A 120 -13.31 -11.79 19.49
CA ARG A 120 -13.40 -11.84 20.95
C ARG A 120 -12.75 -13.10 21.50
N ALA A 121 -13.00 -14.26 20.91
CA ALA A 121 -12.43 -15.53 21.37
C ALA A 121 -10.89 -15.46 21.40
N LEU A 122 -10.25 -14.80 20.44
CA LEU A 122 -8.79 -14.58 20.45
C LEU A 122 -8.31 -13.78 21.66
N ASP A 123 -9.11 -12.82 22.14
CA ASP A 123 -8.79 -12.00 23.32
C ASP A 123 -9.06 -12.78 24.61
N ASP A 124 -10.20 -13.46 24.72
CA ASP A 124 -10.60 -14.27 25.87
C ASP A 124 -9.61 -15.44 26.12
N GLU A 125 -9.10 -16.06 25.08
CA GLU A 125 -8.09 -17.11 25.14
C GLU A 125 -6.68 -16.58 25.46
N GLY A 126 -6.50 -15.26 25.51
CA GLY A 126 -5.22 -14.61 25.71
C GLY A 126 -4.25 -14.76 24.54
N THR A 127 -4.75 -15.23 23.38
CA THR A 127 -3.95 -15.43 22.17
C THR A 127 -3.50 -14.09 21.60
N ILE A 128 -4.40 -13.09 21.59
CA ILE A 128 -4.09 -11.73 21.14
C ILE A 128 -4.97 -10.71 21.87
N ARG A 129 -4.37 -9.66 22.43
CA ARG A 129 -5.12 -8.62 23.12
C ARG A 129 -5.92 -7.76 22.13
N MET A 130 -7.11 -7.32 22.52
CA MET A 130 -8.04 -6.53 21.71
C MET A 130 -7.39 -5.29 21.05
N GLU A 131 -6.41 -4.68 21.69
CA GLU A 131 -5.69 -3.54 21.11
C GLU A 131 -4.93 -3.87 19.82
N TYR A 132 -4.39 -5.11 19.72
CA TYR A 132 -3.73 -5.61 18.52
C TYR A 132 -4.73 -6.12 17.47
N VAL A 133 -5.86 -6.68 17.90
CA VAL A 133 -6.98 -7.07 17.02
C VAL A 133 -7.38 -5.88 16.15
N VAL A 134 -7.54 -4.68 16.73
CA VAL A 134 -7.89 -3.47 15.98
C VAL A 134 -6.85 -3.13 14.90
N SER A 135 -5.56 -3.41 15.15
CA SER A 135 -4.52 -3.18 14.14
C SER A 135 -4.59 -4.18 12.99
N LEU A 136 -4.89 -5.47 13.28
CA LEU A 136 -5.08 -6.50 12.26
C LEU A 136 -6.29 -6.18 11.38
N VAL A 137 -7.41 -5.86 12.00
CA VAL A 137 -8.66 -5.51 11.32
C VAL A 137 -8.49 -4.30 10.39
N ARG A 138 -7.72 -3.29 10.82
CA ARG A 138 -7.43 -2.12 9.99
C ARG A 138 -6.63 -2.49 8.75
N ALA A 139 -5.60 -3.31 8.90
CA ALA A 139 -4.79 -3.76 7.77
C ALA A 139 -5.65 -4.54 6.77
N GLU A 140 -6.45 -5.47 7.28
CA GLU A 140 -7.36 -6.29 6.47
C GLU A 140 -8.36 -5.42 5.70
N GLY A 141 -9.06 -4.50 6.39
CA GLY A 141 -10.05 -3.62 5.76
C GLY A 141 -9.45 -2.76 4.63
N GLN A 142 -8.30 -2.13 4.89
CA GLN A 142 -7.66 -1.26 3.89
C GLN A 142 -7.14 -2.03 2.66
N LEU A 143 -6.54 -3.21 2.86
CA LEU A 143 -6.00 -4.01 1.77
C LEU A 143 -7.12 -4.67 0.96
N THR A 144 -8.16 -5.16 1.63
CA THR A 144 -9.32 -5.78 0.97
C THR A 144 -10.10 -4.77 0.15
N ASP A 145 -10.32 -3.53 0.65
CA ASP A 145 -10.98 -2.47 -0.11
C ASP A 145 -10.27 -2.21 -1.46
N ARG A 146 -8.94 -2.06 -1.43
CA ARG A 146 -8.14 -1.89 -2.66
C ARG A 146 -8.20 -3.12 -3.57
N THR A 147 -8.12 -4.31 -3.01
CA THR A 147 -8.18 -5.57 -3.77
C THR A 147 -9.51 -5.69 -4.49
N VAL A 148 -10.61 -5.42 -3.80
CA VAL A 148 -11.98 -5.46 -4.37
C VAL A 148 -12.13 -4.43 -5.48
N ALA A 149 -11.63 -3.20 -5.27
CA ALA A 149 -11.67 -2.17 -6.31
C ALA A 149 -10.95 -2.63 -7.59
N TRP A 150 -9.73 -3.18 -7.48
CA TRP A 150 -8.98 -3.71 -8.62
C TRP A 150 -9.69 -4.89 -9.30
N GLN A 151 -10.26 -5.81 -8.53
CA GLN A 151 -11.00 -6.95 -9.08
C GLN A 151 -12.21 -6.50 -9.88
N ILE A 152 -12.98 -5.53 -9.35
CA ILE A 152 -14.14 -4.96 -10.05
C ILE A 152 -13.70 -4.28 -11.36
N GLU A 153 -12.65 -3.46 -11.32
CA GLU A 153 -12.12 -2.78 -12.52
C GLU A 153 -11.66 -3.77 -13.59
N ALA A 154 -10.94 -4.82 -13.19
CA ALA A 154 -10.47 -5.87 -14.10
C ALA A 154 -11.65 -6.63 -14.75
N LEU A 155 -12.68 -6.97 -13.97
CA LEU A 155 -13.87 -7.66 -14.46
C LEU A 155 -14.68 -6.77 -15.40
N VAL A 156 -14.86 -5.48 -15.07
CA VAL A 156 -15.53 -4.51 -15.94
C VAL A 156 -14.79 -4.38 -17.28
N HIS A 157 -13.47 -4.20 -17.22
CA HIS A 157 -12.65 -4.10 -18.43
C HIS A 157 -12.72 -5.37 -19.29
N ASN A 158 -12.67 -6.54 -18.66
CA ASN A 158 -12.84 -7.81 -19.37
C ASN A 158 -14.20 -7.87 -20.12
N ILE A 159 -15.28 -7.48 -19.45
CA ILE A 159 -16.62 -7.48 -20.07
C ILE A 159 -16.67 -6.48 -21.24
N MET A 160 -16.12 -5.27 -21.06
CA MET A 160 -16.04 -4.26 -22.12
C MET A 160 -15.37 -4.80 -23.38
N VAL A 161 -14.23 -5.46 -23.22
CA VAL A 161 -13.43 -5.98 -24.35
C VAL A 161 -14.05 -7.23 -24.97
N THR A 162 -14.55 -8.17 -24.15
CA THR A 162 -15.07 -9.46 -24.66
C THR A 162 -16.45 -9.34 -25.29
N GLU A 163 -17.25 -8.37 -24.84
CA GLU A 163 -18.63 -8.23 -25.28
C GLU A 163 -18.87 -6.97 -26.13
N ASP A 164 -17.82 -6.17 -26.37
CA ASP A 164 -17.85 -4.92 -27.15
C ASP A 164 -18.95 -3.96 -26.64
N VAL A 165 -18.93 -3.70 -25.33
CA VAL A 165 -19.90 -2.82 -24.66
C VAL A 165 -19.20 -1.66 -23.95
N ASP A 166 -19.97 -0.59 -23.68
CA ASP A 166 -19.45 0.54 -22.90
C ASP A 166 -19.34 0.23 -21.40
N ASP A 167 -18.65 1.10 -20.65
CA ASP A 167 -18.42 0.96 -19.21
C ASP A 167 -19.71 0.81 -18.41
N ASN A 168 -20.76 1.57 -18.74
CA ASN A 168 -22.02 1.51 -18.00
C ASN A 168 -22.73 0.17 -18.20
N GLU A 169 -22.73 -0.35 -19.43
CA GLU A 169 -23.31 -1.65 -19.73
C GLU A 169 -22.49 -2.78 -19.11
N ALA A 170 -21.15 -2.69 -19.16
CA ALA A 170 -20.26 -3.66 -18.52
C ALA A 170 -20.49 -3.74 -17.00
N ARG A 171 -20.62 -2.59 -16.31
CA ARG A 171 -20.93 -2.55 -14.87
C ARG A 171 -22.29 -3.16 -14.56
N ARG A 172 -23.28 -2.93 -15.40
CA ARG A 172 -24.61 -3.52 -15.24
C ARG A 172 -24.62 -5.04 -15.43
N LYS A 173 -23.88 -5.53 -16.43
CA LYS A 173 -23.67 -6.97 -16.65
C LYS A 173 -22.90 -7.60 -15.51
N LEU A 174 -21.81 -6.98 -15.04
CA LEU A 174 -21.04 -7.46 -13.89
C LEU A 174 -21.94 -7.64 -12.66
N LEU A 175 -22.80 -6.66 -12.36
CA LEU A 175 -23.71 -6.75 -11.23
C LEU A 175 -24.62 -7.99 -11.30
N LEU A 176 -25.14 -8.30 -12.46
CA LEU A 176 -26.03 -9.44 -12.65
C LEU A 176 -25.29 -10.78 -12.63
N ASP A 177 -24.08 -10.80 -13.16
CA ASP A 177 -23.27 -12.01 -13.33
C ASP A 177 -22.24 -12.21 -12.18
N PHE A 178 -22.14 -11.28 -11.24
CA PHE A 178 -21.13 -11.31 -10.17
C PHE A 178 -21.12 -12.64 -9.38
N PRO A 179 -22.25 -13.27 -9.05
CA PRO A 179 -22.26 -14.56 -8.36
C PRO A 179 -21.45 -15.66 -9.05
N ARG A 180 -21.25 -15.55 -10.37
CA ARG A 180 -20.44 -16.51 -11.17
C ARG A 180 -18.94 -16.38 -10.87
N TYR A 181 -18.48 -15.20 -10.45
CA TYR A 181 -17.08 -14.93 -10.14
C TYR A 181 -16.74 -15.13 -8.66
N LEU A 182 -17.75 -15.05 -7.78
CA LEU A 182 -17.58 -14.95 -6.33
C LEU A 182 -16.73 -16.10 -5.77
N GLU A 183 -17.09 -17.34 -6.04
CA GLU A 183 -16.38 -18.52 -5.53
C GLU A 183 -14.92 -18.53 -5.95
N ALA A 184 -14.62 -18.20 -7.21
CA ALA A 184 -13.25 -18.14 -7.72
C ALA A 184 -12.43 -17.01 -7.06
N LEU A 185 -13.05 -15.84 -6.83
CA LEU A 185 -12.39 -14.70 -6.17
C LEU A 185 -12.13 -15.00 -4.70
N GLU A 186 -13.06 -15.63 -3.99
CA GLU A 186 -12.87 -16.08 -2.60
C GLU A 186 -11.74 -17.11 -2.49
N HIS A 187 -11.72 -18.12 -3.36
CA HIS A 187 -10.66 -19.11 -3.40
C HIS A 187 -9.29 -18.47 -3.68
N LEU A 188 -9.23 -17.52 -4.63
CA LEU A 188 -8.01 -16.75 -4.93
C LEU A 188 -7.53 -15.97 -3.72
N ALA A 189 -8.44 -15.25 -3.04
CA ALA A 189 -8.11 -14.46 -1.86
C ALA A 189 -7.55 -15.33 -0.73
N VAL A 190 -8.22 -16.44 -0.41
CA VAL A 190 -7.76 -17.40 0.62
C VAL A 190 -6.43 -18.03 0.24
N TYR A 191 -6.26 -18.42 -1.02
CA TYR A 191 -4.99 -19.00 -1.51
C TYR A 191 -3.84 -17.98 -1.38
N ALA A 192 -4.04 -16.76 -1.88
CA ALA A 192 -3.03 -15.69 -1.83
C ALA A 192 -2.65 -15.36 -0.37
N TYR A 193 -3.64 -15.21 0.51
CA TYR A 193 -3.43 -14.98 1.93
C TYR A 193 -2.57 -16.07 2.57
N ARG A 194 -2.92 -17.34 2.37
CA ARG A 194 -2.17 -18.49 2.92
C ARG A 194 -0.74 -18.55 2.42
N ARG A 195 -0.51 -18.29 1.14
CA ARG A 195 0.83 -18.27 0.53
C ARG A 195 1.68 -17.12 1.07
N GLN A 196 1.11 -15.93 1.19
CA GLN A 196 1.80 -14.75 1.74
C GLN A 196 2.08 -14.93 3.25
N MET A 197 1.15 -15.52 3.98
CA MET A 197 1.35 -15.85 5.39
C MET A 197 2.52 -16.84 5.57
N TYR A 198 2.55 -17.92 4.79
CA TYR A 198 3.64 -18.88 4.81
C TYR A 198 5.00 -18.22 4.51
N ALA A 199 5.07 -17.44 3.44
CA ALA A 199 6.28 -16.70 3.09
C ALA A 199 6.68 -15.68 4.19
N GLY A 200 5.70 -15.04 4.84
CA GLY A 200 5.91 -14.14 5.98
C GLY A 200 6.53 -14.84 7.18
N ILE A 201 6.03 -16.03 7.52
CA ILE A 201 6.55 -16.84 8.63
C ILE A 201 7.98 -17.32 8.35
N LEU A 202 8.29 -17.76 7.13
CA LEU A 202 9.66 -18.14 6.77
C LEU A 202 10.64 -16.98 6.93
N ARG A 203 10.23 -15.75 6.57
CA ARG A 203 11.05 -14.54 6.77
C ARG A 203 11.29 -14.20 8.26
N LEU A 204 10.44 -14.66 9.19
CA LEU A 204 10.72 -14.50 10.63
C LEU A 204 11.93 -15.31 11.05
N GLY A 205 12.09 -16.53 10.54
CA GLY A 205 13.27 -17.37 10.83
C GLY A 205 14.60 -16.75 10.37
N LEU A 206 14.59 -15.97 9.28
CA LEU A 206 15.78 -15.24 8.82
C LEU A 206 16.20 -14.09 9.77
N ARG A 207 15.28 -13.63 10.64
CA ARG A 207 15.55 -12.56 11.61
C ARG A 207 16.32 -13.05 12.85
N GLU A 208 16.08 -14.29 13.28
CA GLU A 208 16.72 -14.87 14.47
C GLU A 208 18.24 -15.02 14.28
N ASN A 209 18.69 -15.30 13.05
CA ASN A 209 20.11 -15.44 12.74
C ASN A 209 20.86 -14.09 12.68
N SER A 210 20.15 -12.96 12.66
CA SER A 210 20.74 -11.62 12.55
C SER A 210 20.70 -10.82 13.87
N ALA A 211 19.97 -11.29 14.87
CA ALA A 211 19.76 -10.57 16.14
C ALA A 211 20.39 -11.31 17.32
N THR A 212 21.63 -11.00 17.61
CA THR A 212 22.13 -11.17 18.97
C THR A 212 21.49 -10.12 19.87
N SER A 213 20.57 -10.59 20.72
CA SER A 213 20.13 -9.97 21.99
C SER A 213 19.45 -8.59 21.91
N SER A 214 18.18 -8.56 22.12
CA SER A 214 17.41 -7.71 23.05
C SER A 214 15.92 -7.71 22.63
N GLY A 215 15.07 -8.20 23.51
CA GLY A 215 13.65 -8.43 23.27
C GLY A 215 12.78 -7.17 23.16
N ILE A 216 12.97 -6.35 22.14
CA ILE A 216 12.09 -5.24 21.80
C ILE A 216 11.60 -5.39 20.36
N ALA A 217 10.29 -5.46 20.20
CA ALA A 217 9.58 -5.72 18.92
C ALA A 217 9.73 -4.66 17.82
N HIS A 218 10.60 -3.65 18.00
CA HIS A 218 10.81 -2.54 17.08
C HIS A 218 12.29 -2.28 16.77
N LEU A 219 13.11 -3.34 16.73
CA LEU A 219 14.49 -3.17 16.30
C LEU A 219 14.55 -2.84 14.81
N PRO A 220 15.39 -1.87 14.42
CA PRO A 220 15.62 -1.62 13.00
C PRO A 220 16.18 -2.89 12.34
N LEU A 221 15.66 -3.21 11.17
CA LEU A 221 16.11 -4.33 10.36
C LEU A 221 16.99 -3.79 9.25
N VAL A 222 18.11 -4.44 8.97
CA VAL A 222 18.90 -4.08 7.78
C VAL A 222 18.31 -4.76 6.56
N ARG A 223 17.92 -3.97 5.55
CA ARG A 223 17.26 -4.42 4.30
C ARG A 223 17.74 -3.61 3.11
N GLY A 224 17.62 -4.23 1.94
CA GLY A 224 17.70 -3.50 0.68
C GLY A 224 16.39 -2.78 0.39
N VAL A 225 16.42 -1.47 0.23
CA VAL A 225 15.29 -0.64 -0.17
C VAL A 225 15.58 -0.01 -1.52
N GLY A 226 14.68 -0.16 -2.48
CA GLY A 226 14.85 0.35 -3.84
C GLY A 226 13.63 1.10 -4.34
N PHE A 227 13.90 2.07 -5.20
CA PHE A 227 12.90 2.83 -5.94
C PHE A 227 13.24 2.79 -7.41
N VAL A 228 12.23 2.62 -8.24
CA VAL A 228 12.30 2.78 -9.69
C VAL A 228 11.21 3.74 -10.13
N ASP A 229 11.55 4.74 -10.94
CA ASP A 229 10.72 5.86 -11.35
C ASP A 229 10.76 6.04 -12.87
N LEU A 230 9.59 6.21 -13.51
CA LEU A 230 9.49 6.43 -14.95
C LEU A 230 9.95 7.84 -15.33
N VAL A 231 10.84 7.94 -16.30
CA VAL A 231 11.32 9.23 -16.80
C VAL A 231 10.21 9.98 -17.51
N SER A 232 10.06 11.28 -17.17
CA SER A 232 9.13 12.20 -17.85
C SER A 232 7.64 11.82 -17.75
N TYR A 233 7.24 11.01 -16.78
CA TYR A 233 5.85 10.58 -16.59
C TYR A 233 4.86 11.76 -16.56
N THR A 234 5.14 12.83 -15.81
CA THR A 234 4.26 14.01 -15.73
C THR A 234 3.97 14.64 -17.10
N SER A 235 4.91 14.56 -18.02
CA SER A 235 4.71 15.06 -19.39
C SER A 235 3.90 14.08 -20.26
N LEU A 236 4.05 12.78 -20.01
CA LEU A 236 3.30 11.73 -20.71
C LEU A 236 1.81 11.77 -20.32
N VAL A 237 1.48 11.90 -19.04
CA VAL A 237 0.11 12.01 -18.55
C VAL A 237 -0.70 13.11 -19.23
N ARG A 238 -0.06 14.22 -19.60
CA ARG A 238 -0.73 15.33 -20.29
C ARG A 238 -1.14 15.02 -21.72
N ASN A 239 -0.53 14.00 -22.33
CA ASN A 239 -0.69 13.67 -23.74
C ASN A 239 -1.42 12.35 -23.98
N LEU A 240 -1.62 11.54 -22.96
CA LEU A 240 -2.32 10.26 -23.01
C LEU A 240 -3.76 10.40 -22.55
N ASP A 241 -4.65 9.67 -23.18
CA ASP A 241 -5.99 9.45 -22.62
C ASP A 241 -5.94 8.49 -21.42
N ALA A 242 -7.05 8.38 -20.70
CA ALA A 242 -7.13 7.58 -19.48
C ALA A 242 -6.85 6.08 -19.74
N ALA A 243 -7.27 5.55 -20.89
CA ALA A 243 -7.06 4.15 -21.24
C ALA A 243 -5.59 3.86 -21.54
N ALA A 244 -4.94 4.70 -22.35
CA ALA A 244 -3.53 4.57 -22.68
C ALA A 244 -2.65 4.77 -21.43
N LEU A 245 -3.02 5.69 -20.54
CA LEU A 245 -2.33 5.90 -19.27
C LEU A 245 -2.43 4.65 -18.38
N SER A 246 -3.62 4.08 -18.24
CA SER A 246 -3.83 2.85 -17.47
C SER A 246 -3.02 1.69 -18.04
N GLN A 247 -2.98 1.53 -19.36
CA GLN A 247 -2.16 0.51 -20.01
C GLN A 247 -0.67 0.70 -19.74
N LEU A 248 -0.17 1.93 -19.83
CA LEU A 248 1.23 2.26 -19.54
C LEU A 248 1.61 1.87 -18.10
N ILE A 249 0.80 2.27 -17.12
CA ILE A 249 1.04 1.97 -15.70
C ILE A 249 0.98 0.47 -15.45
N ASN A 250 -0.04 -0.22 -15.95
CA ASN A 250 -0.16 -1.68 -15.80
C ASN A 250 1.04 -2.41 -16.40
N HIS A 251 1.51 -1.97 -17.58
CA HIS A 251 2.68 -2.57 -18.24
C HIS A 251 3.97 -2.33 -17.45
N PHE A 252 4.14 -1.12 -16.91
CA PHE A 252 5.27 -0.78 -16.04
C PHE A 252 5.26 -1.60 -14.74
N GLU A 253 4.12 -1.66 -14.04
CA GLU A 253 3.98 -2.44 -12.80
C GLU A 253 4.23 -3.92 -13.04
N GLN A 254 3.71 -4.48 -14.14
CA GLN A 254 3.96 -5.87 -14.52
C GLN A 254 5.44 -6.13 -14.81
N SER A 255 6.09 -5.21 -15.54
CA SER A 255 7.53 -5.30 -15.83
C SER A 255 8.39 -5.26 -14.57
N CYS A 256 7.99 -4.43 -13.60
CA CYS A 256 8.64 -4.40 -12.28
C CYS A 256 8.43 -5.72 -11.51
N LEU A 257 7.20 -6.24 -11.48
CA LEU A 257 6.88 -7.49 -10.80
C LEU A 257 7.66 -8.68 -11.37
N ASP A 258 7.77 -8.76 -12.69
CA ASP A 258 8.50 -9.81 -13.41
C ASP A 258 10.02 -9.84 -13.12
N VAL A 259 10.57 -8.75 -12.60
CA VAL A 259 11.97 -8.68 -12.17
C VAL A 259 12.09 -8.88 -10.66
N ILE A 260 11.28 -8.19 -9.90
CA ILE A 260 11.41 -8.12 -8.44
C ILE A 260 11.10 -9.46 -7.78
N ALA A 261 9.98 -10.08 -8.14
CA ALA A 261 9.50 -11.29 -7.44
C ALA A 261 10.40 -12.51 -7.67
N PRO A 262 10.87 -12.83 -8.89
CA PRO A 262 11.75 -13.97 -9.12
C PRO A 262 13.10 -13.88 -8.41
N LEU A 263 13.59 -12.68 -8.16
CA LEU A 263 14.86 -12.42 -7.44
C LEU A 263 14.68 -12.32 -5.91
N GLY A 264 13.52 -12.72 -5.39
CA GLY A 264 13.23 -12.74 -3.96
C GLY A 264 12.92 -11.37 -3.36
N GLY A 265 12.77 -10.34 -4.20
CA GLY A 265 12.27 -9.03 -3.78
C GLY A 265 10.74 -9.01 -3.63
N ARG A 266 10.25 -7.93 -3.06
CA ARG A 266 8.80 -7.69 -2.97
C ARG A 266 8.48 -6.21 -3.14
N ILE A 267 7.44 -5.94 -3.89
CA ILE A 267 6.88 -4.60 -4.01
C ILE A 267 6.17 -4.26 -2.70
N ILE A 268 6.50 -3.12 -2.12
CA ILE A 268 5.85 -2.58 -0.92
C ILE A 268 4.64 -1.75 -1.31
N LYS A 269 4.83 -0.87 -2.30
CA LYS A 269 3.76 -0.04 -2.86
C LYS A 269 4.16 0.56 -4.19
N THR A 270 3.15 0.92 -4.97
CA THR A 270 3.26 1.73 -6.17
C THR A 270 2.74 3.13 -5.88
N LEU A 271 3.39 4.17 -6.40
CA LEU A 271 3.09 5.58 -6.18
C LEU A 271 2.99 6.31 -7.52
N GLY A 272 2.00 5.94 -8.32
CA GLY A 272 1.86 6.43 -9.70
C GLY A 272 2.93 5.82 -10.61
N ASP A 273 3.94 6.60 -10.95
CA ASP A 273 5.07 6.22 -11.81
C ASP A 273 6.28 5.66 -11.04
N GLU A 274 6.18 5.54 -9.73
CA GLU A 274 7.26 5.06 -8.87
C GLU A 274 6.87 3.72 -8.20
N VAL A 275 7.76 2.74 -8.22
CA VAL A 275 7.62 1.48 -7.49
C VAL A 275 8.67 1.42 -6.37
N PHE A 276 8.19 1.24 -5.14
CA PHE A 276 9.00 0.99 -3.96
C PHE A 276 9.07 -0.52 -3.67
N PHE A 277 10.28 -1.06 -3.57
CA PHE A 277 10.52 -2.48 -3.35
C PHE A 277 11.58 -2.74 -2.27
N LEU A 278 11.56 -3.96 -1.74
CA LEU A 278 12.40 -4.39 -0.63
C LEU A 278 13.04 -5.75 -0.94
N THR A 279 14.26 -5.97 -0.41
CA THR A 279 14.96 -7.26 -0.45
C THR A 279 15.59 -7.62 0.88
N GLU A 280 15.91 -8.90 1.04
CA GLU A 280 16.51 -9.44 2.26
C GLU A 280 18.05 -9.49 2.20
N THR A 281 18.67 -9.30 1.02
CA THR A 281 20.13 -9.36 0.82
C THR A 281 20.66 -8.20 -0.03
N PRO A 282 21.93 -7.79 0.16
CA PRO A 282 22.52 -6.70 -0.61
C PRO A 282 22.74 -7.03 -2.08
N ASP A 283 22.99 -8.30 -2.44
CA ASP A 283 23.11 -8.71 -3.83
C ASP A 283 21.77 -8.67 -4.55
N ALA A 284 20.69 -9.12 -3.88
CA ALA A 284 19.36 -9.10 -4.49
C ALA A 284 18.91 -7.67 -4.81
N ILE A 285 19.15 -6.67 -3.91
CA ILE A 285 18.75 -5.30 -4.19
C ILE A 285 19.54 -4.71 -5.36
N ALA A 286 20.83 -4.98 -5.46
CA ALA A 286 21.65 -4.50 -6.56
C ALA A 286 21.24 -5.15 -7.89
N GLU A 287 21.05 -6.48 -7.90
CA GLU A 287 20.69 -7.23 -9.11
C GLU A 287 19.30 -6.86 -9.62
N ILE A 288 18.30 -6.77 -8.74
CA ILE A 288 16.96 -6.29 -9.10
C ILE A 288 17.04 -4.90 -9.72
N SER A 289 17.76 -3.97 -9.07
CA SER A 289 17.89 -2.60 -9.54
C SER A 289 18.51 -2.50 -10.93
N LEU A 290 19.54 -3.30 -11.21
CA LEU A 290 20.17 -3.37 -12.52
C LEU A 290 19.26 -3.99 -13.57
N GLN A 291 18.59 -5.12 -13.25
CA GLN A 291 17.66 -5.75 -14.18
C GLN A 291 16.44 -4.88 -14.49
N LEU A 292 15.93 -4.12 -13.52
CA LEU A 292 14.85 -3.16 -13.75
C LEU A 292 15.27 -2.10 -14.78
N SER A 293 16.45 -1.49 -14.59
CA SER A 293 16.99 -0.50 -15.53
C SER A 293 17.20 -1.11 -16.93
N GLU A 294 17.77 -2.30 -17.02
CA GLU A 294 18.04 -2.99 -18.28
C GLU A 294 16.77 -3.43 -19.01
N LYS A 295 15.84 -4.09 -18.30
CA LYS A 295 14.61 -4.64 -18.89
C LYS A 295 13.67 -3.55 -19.36
N ILE A 296 13.45 -2.54 -18.53
CA ILE A 296 12.55 -1.43 -18.87
C ILE A 296 13.17 -0.53 -19.94
N GLY A 297 14.47 -0.21 -19.85
CA GLY A 297 15.16 0.56 -20.88
C GLY A 297 15.25 -0.15 -22.25
N ALA A 298 15.10 -1.47 -22.30
CA ALA A 298 15.03 -2.24 -23.54
C ALA A 298 13.59 -2.34 -24.11
N ASP A 299 12.57 -1.95 -23.34
CA ASP A 299 11.17 -2.05 -23.76
C ASP A 299 10.71 -0.80 -24.52
N PRO A 300 10.40 -0.91 -25.82
CA PRO A 300 10.03 0.24 -26.64
C PRO A 300 8.64 0.85 -26.27
N GLN A 301 7.86 0.16 -25.43
CA GLN A 301 6.54 0.63 -24.97
C GLN A 301 6.61 1.41 -23.66
N LEU A 302 7.76 1.37 -22.99
CA LEU A 302 7.97 2.07 -21.72
C LEU A 302 8.98 3.21 -21.89
N PRO A 303 8.81 4.31 -21.16
CA PRO A 303 9.88 5.29 -20.98
C PRO A 303 11.05 4.67 -20.26
N ASP A 304 12.20 5.30 -20.37
CA ASP A 304 13.36 4.97 -19.54
C ASP A 304 13.04 5.12 -18.04
N VAL A 305 13.84 4.52 -17.19
CA VAL A 305 13.67 4.59 -15.74
C VAL A 305 14.90 5.17 -15.05
N ARG A 306 14.68 5.68 -13.87
CA ARG A 306 15.70 5.99 -12.86
C ARG A 306 15.56 4.96 -11.74
N VAL A 307 16.67 4.44 -11.27
CA VAL A 307 16.67 3.46 -10.19
C VAL A 307 17.65 3.90 -9.11
N ALA A 308 17.24 3.77 -7.86
CA ALA A 308 18.17 3.93 -6.74
C ALA A 308 17.84 2.95 -5.63
N PHE A 309 18.87 2.53 -4.89
CA PHE A 309 18.71 1.62 -3.77
C PHE A 309 19.70 1.90 -2.65
N ILE A 310 19.32 1.52 -1.45
CA ILE A 310 20.14 1.58 -0.23
C ILE A 310 20.05 0.23 0.48
N TRP A 311 21.17 -0.23 1.00
CA TRP A 311 21.24 -1.31 1.98
C TRP A 311 21.43 -0.71 3.36
N GLY A 312 20.42 -0.72 4.21
CA GLY A 312 20.48 -0.02 5.49
C GLY A 312 19.31 -0.33 6.42
N GLU A 313 19.35 0.33 7.57
CA GLU A 313 18.35 0.14 8.61
C GLU A 313 16.97 0.68 8.19
N VAL A 314 15.96 -0.13 8.45
CA VAL A 314 14.55 0.18 8.20
C VAL A 314 13.70 -0.25 9.39
N LEU A 315 12.61 0.46 9.58
CA LEU A 315 11.56 0.12 10.54
C LEU A 315 10.34 -0.40 9.78
N ALA A 316 10.02 -1.69 9.96
CA ALA A 316 8.78 -2.25 9.43
C ALA A 316 7.62 -1.94 10.39
N ASN A 317 6.57 -1.30 9.89
CA ASN A 317 5.37 -0.99 10.66
C ASN A 317 4.13 -1.09 9.77
N ARG A 318 3.17 -1.91 10.19
CA ARG A 318 1.86 -2.07 9.53
C ARG A 318 1.94 -2.44 8.05
N GLY A 319 2.89 -3.31 7.69
CA GLY A 319 3.09 -3.72 6.29
C GLY A 319 3.85 -2.72 5.42
N ASP A 320 4.11 -1.52 5.92
CA ASP A 320 4.96 -0.52 5.26
C ASP A 320 6.36 -0.48 5.90
N VAL A 321 7.28 0.26 5.28
CA VAL A 321 8.68 0.36 5.70
C VAL A 321 9.09 1.82 5.76
N TYR A 322 9.74 2.20 6.86
CA TYR A 322 10.14 3.57 7.17
C TYR A 322 11.62 3.62 7.57
N GLY A 323 12.20 4.79 7.49
CA GLY A 323 13.55 5.04 7.97
C GLY A 323 14.36 5.99 7.09
N SER A 324 15.56 6.35 7.58
CA SER A 324 16.49 7.20 6.84
C SER A 324 16.91 6.56 5.52
N SER A 325 17.11 5.24 5.48
CA SER A 325 17.46 4.49 4.28
C SER A 325 16.39 4.60 3.19
N VAL A 326 15.10 4.51 3.57
CA VAL A 326 13.97 4.69 2.63
C VAL A 326 13.96 6.09 2.07
N ASN A 327 14.09 7.10 2.93
CA ASN A 327 14.09 8.49 2.51
C ASN A 327 15.30 8.83 1.61
N LEU A 328 16.48 8.27 1.91
CA LEU A 328 17.67 8.48 1.10
C LEU A 328 17.54 7.83 -0.27
N ALA A 329 17.06 6.58 -0.36
CA ALA A 329 16.81 5.90 -1.63
C ALA A 329 15.84 6.68 -2.52
N SER A 330 14.71 7.16 -1.95
CA SER A 330 13.74 8.01 -2.66
C SER A 330 14.33 9.36 -3.14
N ARG A 331 15.33 9.91 -2.44
CA ARG A 331 16.02 11.12 -2.94
C ARG A 331 17.05 10.82 -4.02
N LEU A 332 17.76 9.69 -3.89
CA LEU A 332 18.75 9.29 -4.90
C LEU A 332 18.09 8.95 -6.24
N VAL A 333 16.91 8.33 -6.28
CA VAL A 333 16.20 8.08 -7.54
C VAL A 333 15.92 9.38 -8.31
N SER A 334 15.59 10.45 -7.61
CA SER A 334 15.38 11.77 -8.24
C SER A 334 16.67 12.41 -8.82
N LEU A 335 17.86 11.97 -8.35
CA LEU A 335 19.17 12.43 -8.82
C LEU A 335 19.75 11.55 -9.92
N ALA A 336 19.19 10.38 -10.14
CA ALA A 336 19.65 9.45 -11.15
C ALA A 336 19.36 9.99 -12.55
N GLU A 337 20.31 9.84 -13.46
CA GLU A 337 20.08 10.05 -14.89
C GLU A 337 19.25 8.89 -15.45
N PRO A 338 18.48 9.10 -16.55
CA PRO A 338 17.76 8.02 -17.21
C PRO A 338 18.66 6.82 -17.52
N GLY A 339 18.16 5.61 -17.27
CA GLY A 339 18.92 4.36 -17.48
C GLY A 339 20.05 4.12 -16.48
N THR A 340 20.13 4.90 -15.38
CA THR A 340 21.18 4.72 -14.37
C THR A 340 20.64 4.15 -13.05
N VAL A 341 21.52 3.44 -12.34
CA VAL A 341 21.26 2.86 -11.02
C VAL A 341 22.20 3.51 -10.02
N LEU A 342 21.64 4.17 -9.00
CA LEU A 342 22.41 4.84 -7.95
C LEU A 342 22.28 4.16 -6.59
N THR A 343 23.34 4.25 -5.82
CA THR A 343 23.37 3.92 -4.40
C THR A 343 24.21 4.93 -3.64
N ASP A 344 24.35 4.78 -2.33
CA ASP A 344 25.29 5.57 -1.52
C ASP A 344 26.63 4.85 -1.31
N ASN A 345 27.58 5.54 -0.70
CA ASN A 345 28.90 5.00 -0.42
C ASN A 345 28.90 3.84 0.59
N GLU A 346 27.99 3.86 1.57
CA GLU A 346 27.89 2.82 2.60
C GLU A 346 27.41 1.50 1.98
N THR A 347 26.35 1.58 1.18
CA THR A 347 25.86 0.43 0.41
C THR A 347 26.90 -0.06 -0.61
N ALA A 348 27.60 0.85 -1.29
CA ALA A 348 28.66 0.48 -2.23
C ALA A 348 29.82 -0.27 -1.51
N ASN A 349 30.16 0.12 -0.28
CA ASN A 349 31.15 -0.59 0.52
C ASN A 349 30.67 -2.01 0.89
N THR A 350 29.39 -2.15 1.26
CA THR A 350 28.78 -3.46 1.52
C THR A 350 28.85 -4.35 0.29
N LEU A 351 28.52 -3.84 -0.90
CA LEU A 351 28.61 -4.61 -2.14
C LEU A 351 30.03 -5.06 -2.48
N ARG A 352 31.05 -4.24 -2.16
CA ARG A 352 32.47 -4.64 -2.33
C ARG A 352 32.86 -5.81 -1.42
N GLN A 353 32.25 -5.91 -0.23
CA GLN A 353 32.53 -6.99 0.73
C GLN A 353 31.85 -8.30 0.34
N VAL A 354 30.66 -8.25 -0.25
CA VAL A 354 29.90 -9.43 -0.65
C VAL A 354 30.52 -10.08 -1.90
N GLY A 355 31.10 -9.30 -2.82
CA GLY A 355 31.77 -9.83 -3.99
C GLY A 355 32.22 -8.75 -4.98
N ASN A 356 32.99 -9.18 -5.98
CA ASN A 356 33.54 -8.29 -7.01
C ASN A 356 32.66 -8.29 -8.28
N HIS A 357 31.35 -8.24 -8.07
CA HIS A 357 30.34 -8.42 -9.14
C HIS A 357 29.98 -7.13 -9.86
N TYR A 358 30.20 -5.99 -9.20
CA TYR A 358 29.75 -4.68 -9.68
C TYR A 358 30.90 -3.72 -9.90
N THR A 359 30.77 -2.82 -10.87
CA THR A 359 31.59 -1.64 -11.02
C THR A 359 30.87 -0.48 -10.33
N LEU A 360 31.56 0.20 -9.41
CA LEU A 360 31.04 1.20 -8.52
C LEU A 360 31.75 2.52 -8.77
N THR A 361 31.06 3.48 -9.41
CA THR A 361 31.65 4.75 -9.89
C THR A 361 31.04 5.91 -9.14
N SER A 362 31.86 6.67 -8.41
CA SER A 362 31.42 7.89 -7.70
C SER A 362 30.88 8.93 -8.70
N GLN A 363 29.75 9.54 -8.34
CA GLN A 363 29.11 10.61 -9.12
C GLN A 363 29.43 12.02 -8.57
N GLY A 364 30.39 12.10 -7.66
CA GLY A 364 30.73 13.32 -6.94
C GLY A 364 29.69 13.70 -5.89
N THR A 365 30.07 14.61 -5.01
CA THR A 365 29.24 15.05 -3.90
C THR A 365 28.03 15.84 -4.39
N ARG A 366 26.85 15.48 -3.87
CA ARG A 366 25.57 16.15 -4.15
C ARG A 366 24.93 16.57 -2.82
N ASN A 367 24.35 17.77 -2.80
CA ASN A 367 23.54 18.19 -1.66
C ASN A 367 22.14 17.58 -1.76
N VAL A 368 21.79 16.72 -0.81
CA VAL A 368 20.50 16.02 -0.75
C VAL A 368 19.68 16.61 0.40
N ARG A 369 18.46 17.06 0.09
CA ARG A 369 17.58 17.68 1.08
C ARG A 369 17.41 16.76 2.30
N SER A 370 17.62 17.30 3.48
CA SER A 370 17.56 16.63 4.79
C SER A 370 18.72 15.65 5.09
N PHE A 371 19.62 15.40 4.13
CA PHE A 371 20.79 14.54 4.31
C PHE A 371 22.12 15.29 4.19
N GLY A 372 22.10 16.53 3.71
CA GLY A 372 23.32 17.29 3.47
C GLY A 372 24.09 16.75 2.26
N ASN A 373 25.42 16.74 2.38
CA ASN A 373 26.29 16.24 1.31
C ASN A 373 26.32 14.72 1.31
N VAL A 374 25.92 14.12 0.20
CA VAL A 374 25.94 12.67 -0.07
C VAL A 374 26.80 12.46 -1.32
N ASP A 375 27.54 11.35 -1.36
CA ASP A 375 28.34 10.94 -2.51
C ASP A 375 27.63 9.76 -3.21
N PRO A 376 26.74 10.02 -4.20
CA PRO A 376 26.07 8.95 -4.94
C PRO A 376 27.08 8.13 -5.75
N VAL A 377 26.82 6.82 -5.82
CA VAL A 377 27.66 5.87 -6.53
C VAL A 377 26.80 5.20 -7.61
N ALA A 378 27.21 5.33 -8.87
CA ALA A 378 26.59 4.59 -9.95
C ALA A 378 27.05 3.11 -9.91
N VAL A 379 26.07 2.21 -10.07
CA VAL A 379 26.29 0.76 -10.04
C VAL A 379 26.07 0.22 -11.43
N THR A 380 27.04 -0.54 -11.94
CA THR A 380 26.92 -1.31 -13.19
C THR A 380 27.43 -2.73 -12.98
N ARG A 381 26.92 -3.68 -13.77
CA ARG A 381 27.37 -5.06 -13.70
C ARG A 381 28.75 -5.18 -14.34
N ARG A 382 29.65 -5.97 -13.73
CA ARG A 382 30.88 -6.39 -14.42
C ARG A 382 30.57 -7.40 -15.50
N ALA A 383 31.30 -7.35 -16.61
CA ALA A 383 31.16 -8.33 -17.68
C ALA A 383 31.32 -9.78 -17.11
N HIS A 384 30.43 -10.66 -17.54
CA HIS A 384 30.37 -12.10 -17.16
C HIS A 384 29.81 -12.45 -15.77
N TYR A 385 29.16 -11.55 -15.04
CA TYR A 385 28.45 -11.92 -13.83
C TYR A 385 26.97 -12.22 -14.13
N THR A 386 26.53 -13.41 -13.73
CA THR A 386 25.12 -13.80 -13.66
C THR A 386 24.87 -14.32 -12.25
N MET A 387 23.92 -13.74 -11.54
CA MET A 387 23.55 -14.19 -10.20
C MET A 387 22.83 -15.55 -10.32
N GLU A 388 23.42 -16.61 -9.75
CA GLU A 388 22.73 -17.88 -9.55
C GLU A 388 21.91 -17.81 -8.25
N ILE A 389 20.58 -17.85 -8.38
CA ILE A 389 19.70 -17.94 -7.22
C ILE A 389 19.67 -19.40 -6.78
N ASN A 390 20.36 -19.70 -5.70
CA ASN A 390 20.27 -21.03 -5.08
C ASN A 390 19.00 -21.10 -4.23
N LEU A 391 17.95 -21.73 -4.75
CA LEU A 391 16.65 -21.93 -4.10
C LEU A 391 16.62 -23.20 -3.22
N SER A 392 17.77 -23.80 -2.91
CA SER A 392 17.87 -25.00 -2.06
C SER A 392 17.80 -24.69 -0.56
#